data_cd89a727e0a2c620609d28b2ceecaf16
#
_entry.id   cd89a727e0a2c620609d28b2ceecaf16
#
_cell.length_a   1.000
_cell.length_b   1.000
_cell.length_c   1.000
_cell.angle_alpha   90.00
_cell.angle_beta   90.00
_cell.angle_gamma   90.00
#
_symmetry.space_group_name_H-M   'P 1'
#
loop_
_entity.id
_entity.type
_entity.pdbx_description
1 polymer ?
#
loop_
_entity_poly.entity_id
_entity_poly.type
_entity_poly.pdbx_seq_one_letter_code
_entity_poly.pdbx_strand_id
1 'polypeptide(L)'
;TPSGSITFGYHLKNTDFLYFYITDTGYGIEKDKKDTVFGRFVKLDSFSQGTGLGLSICQSIVENLGGEIGVESEPGKGSTFWFTLPYRPVELKSVREQKEHRLNKVESKLTVLIAEDNESNFLLFESILKRQYNILHAWDGEEAVELFKQYTPHLILMDINMPKKTGYEATQLIREMSPTVPIMAVTAYVYAEDEERILNSGFDAYTSKPINAQKLQSDIVDLLKKQLIFM
;
A
#
# COMPACT_ATOMS: atom_id res chain seq x y z
N THR A 1 11.17 -27.01 1.24
CA THR A 1 10.31 -28.24 1.13
C THR A 1 10.28 -28.69 -0.32
N PRO A 2 11.10 -29.67 -0.75
CA PRO A 2 11.12 -30.15 -2.15
C PRO A 2 9.84 -30.89 -2.54
N SER A 3 9.19 -31.57 -1.58
CA SER A 3 7.92 -32.26 -1.75
C SER A 3 7.21 -32.25 -0.40
N GLY A 4 5.90 -32.02 -0.39
CA GLY A 4 5.10 -31.93 0.81
C GLY A 4 4.04 -30.85 0.73
N SER A 5 3.70 -30.24 1.86
CA SER A 5 2.68 -29.18 1.95
C SER A 5 3.18 -27.95 2.70
N ILE A 6 2.58 -26.82 2.35
CA ILE A 6 2.70 -25.56 3.12
C ILE A 6 1.28 -25.16 3.49
N THR A 7 1.05 -24.96 4.77
CA THR A 7 -0.24 -24.51 5.30
C THR A 7 -0.03 -23.16 5.98
N PHE A 8 -0.93 -22.21 5.74
CA PHE A 8 -0.92 -20.93 6.45
C PHE A 8 -2.31 -20.61 7.00
N GLY A 9 -2.37 -19.86 8.06
CA GLY A 9 -3.63 -19.48 8.66
C GLY A 9 -3.45 -18.46 9.77
N TYR A 10 -4.58 -18.10 10.39
CA TYR A 10 -4.58 -17.24 11.57
C TYR A 10 -5.77 -17.58 12.48
N HIS A 11 -5.63 -17.25 13.75
CA HIS A 11 -6.72 -17.31 14.73
C HIS A 11 -6.50 -16.26 15.83
N LEU A 12 -7.51 -16.03 16.64
CA LEU A 12 -7.35 -15.21 17.85
C LEU A 12 -6.49 -15.97 18.86
N LYS A 13 -5.37 -15.40 19.28
CA LYS A 13 -4.56 -15.92 20.38
C LYS A 13 -5.27 -15.66 21.74
N ASN A 14 -5.85 -14.44 21.82
CA ASN A 14 -6.69 -13.96 22.95
C ASN A 14 -7.50 -12.74 22.46
N THR A 15 -8.10 -11.98 23.36
CA THR A 15 -8.89 -10.77 23.04
C THR A 15 -8.08 -9.68 22.34
N ASP A 16 -6.78 -9.65 22.55
CA ASP A 16 -5.90 -8.52 22.19
C ASP A 16 -4.93 -8.81 21.05
N PHE A 17 -4.78 -10.09 20.65
CA PHE A 17 -3.81 -10.51 19.65
C PHE A 17 -4.38 -11.53 18.65
N LEU A 18 -4.05 -11.32 17.38
CA LEU A 18 -4.14 -12.32 16.32
C LEU A 18 -2.83 -13.10 16.25
N TYR A 19 -2.94 -14.43 16.06
CA TYR A 19 -1.82 -15.34 15.83
C TYR A 19 -1.87 -15.82 14.39
N PHE A 20 -0.79 -15.58 13.66
CA PHE A 20 -0.59 -16.01 12.28
C PHE A 20 0.45 -17.12 12.25
N TYR A 21 0.29 -18.09 11.38
CA TYR A 21 1.25 -19.18 11.23
C TYR A 21 1.41 -19.63 9.78
N ILE A 22 2.61 -20.11 9.48
CA ILE A 22 2.96 -20.79 8.23
C ILE A 22 3.70 -22.06 8.63
N THR A 23 3.13 -23.21 8.30
CA THR A 23 3.69 -24.54 8.60
C THR A 23 4.11 -25.23 7.29
N ASP A 24 5.33 -25.72 7.22
CA ASP A 24 5.82 -26.57 6.15
C ASP A 24 6.19 -27.97 6.65
N THR A 25 6.17 -28.94 5.75
CA THR A 25 6.59 -30.34 6.00
C THR A 25 7.99 -30.61 5.48
N GLY A 26 8.88 -29.63 5.55
CA GLY A 26 10.24 -29.70 5.04
C GLY A 26 11.24 -30.38 6.00
N TYR A 27 12.49 -30.04 5.84
CA TYR A 27 13.59 -30.65 6.63
C TYR A 27 13.58 -30.30 8.10
N GLY A 28 12.85 -29.25 8.49
CA GLY A 28 12.92 -28.69 9.83
C GLY A 28 14.24 -27.96 10.10
N ILE A 29 14.40 -27.51 11.34
CA ILE A 29 15.54 -26.70 11.80
C ILE A 29 16.11 -27.36 13.05
N GLU A 30 17.42 -27.52 13.08
CA GLU A 30 18.15 -28.04 14.25
C GLU A 30 18.00 -27.09 15.46
N LYS A 31 18.00 -27.66 16.65
CA LYS A 31 17.67 -26.96 17.89
C LYS A 31 18.63 -25.79 18.17
N ASP A 32 19.91 -25.96 17.89
CA ASP A 32 20.96 -24.95 18.05
C ASP A 32 20.84 -23.78 17.07
N LYS A 33 20.15 -23.97 15.95
CA LYS A 33 19.94 -22.93 14.92
C LYS A 33 18.66 -22.14 15.10
N LYS A 34 17.67 -22.62 15.88
CA LYS A 34 16.39 -21.94 16.04
C LYS A 34 16.50 -20.55 16.63
N ASP A 35 17.39 -20.36 17.60
CA ASP A 35 17.57 -19.07 18.25
C ASP A 35 18.28 -18.04 17.37
N THR A 36 18.91 -18.49 16.29
CA THR A 36 19.69 -17.64 15.39
C THR A 36 19.00 -17.33 14.06
N VAL A 37 17.88 -18.01 13.71
CA VAL A 37 17.25 -17.88 12.38
C VAL A 37 16.78 -16.46 12.06
N PHE A 38 16.46 -15.64 13.06
CA PHE A 38 16.07 -14.24 12.94
C PHE A 38 17.29 -13.29 12.92
N GLY A 39 18.51 -13.81 13.05
CA GLY A 39 19.73 -13.03 12.95
C GLY A 39 19.96 -12.49 11.53
N ARG A 40 20.66 -11.37 11.43
CA ARG A 40 21.06 -10.81 10.12
C ARG A 40 22.13 -11.66 9.46
N PHE A 41 21.99 -11.90 8.15
CA PHE A 41 22.91 -12.69 7.31
C PHE A 41 23.01 -14.18 7.72
N VAL A 42 22.05 -14.67 8.51
CA VAL A 42 21.98 -16.09 8.89
C VAL A 42 21.40 -16.89 7.74
N LYS A 43 22.09 -17.97 7.38
CA LYS A 43 21.63 -18.99 6.42
C LYS A 43 21.69 -20.35 7.11
N LEU A 44 20.61 -21.09 7.03
CA LEU A 44 20.51 -22.43 7.60
C LEU A 44 21.27 -23.46 6.75
N ASP A 45 21.44 -23.15 5.46
CA ASP A 45 22.16 -23.97 4.48
C ASP A 45 23.06 -23.06 3.63
N SER A 46 24.30 -23.48 3.40
CA SER A 46 25.27 -22.77 2.55
C SER A 46 24.90 -22.72 1.06
N PHE A 47 24.00 -23.57 0.62
CA PHE A 47 23.51 -23.63 -0.77
C PHE A 47 22.22 -22.80 -1.00
N SER A 48 21.60 -22.24 0.06
CA SER A 48 20.39 -21.46 -0.09
C SER A 48 20.68 -20.10 -0.78
N GLN A 49 19.97 -19.82 -1.88
CA GLN A 49 19.99 -18.50 -2.51
C GLN A 49 19.30 -17.50 -1.59
N GLY A 50 19.91 -16.34 -1.41
CA GLY A 50 19.32 -15.25 -0.62
C GLY A 50 20.37 -14.55 0.25
N THR A 51 20.04 -13.37 0.73
CA THR A 51 20.93 -12.51 1.54
C THR A 51 20.97 -12.87 3.04
N GLY A 52 20.04 -13.71 3.53
CA GLY A 52 19.87 -13.99 4.95
C GLY A 52 19.29 -12.82 5.75
N LEU A 53 18.61 -11.88 5.09
CA LEU A 53 18.02 -10.71 5.75
C LEU A 53 16.49 -10.83 5.96
N GLY A 54 15.82 -11.74 5.25
CA GLY A 54 14.34 -11.79 5.23
C GLY A 54 13.72 -11.94 6.60
N LEU A 55 14.14 -12.93 7.39
CA LEU A 55 13.57 -13.18 8.72
C LEU A 55 13.89 -12.07 9.73
N SER A 56 15.08 -11.46 9.67
CA SER A 56 15.42 -10.32 10.52
C SER A 56 14.60 -9.07 10.20
N ILE A 57 14.24 -8.87 8.93
CA ILE A 57 13.32 -7.80 8.52
C ILE A 57 11.91 -8.10 9.04
N CYS A 58 11.42 -9.34 8.90
CA CYS A 58 10.12 -9.75 9.44
C CYS A 58 10.07 -9.51 10.96
N GLN A 59 11.11 -9.86 11.69
CA GLN A 59 11.21 -9.63 13.13
C GLN A 59 11.09 -8.13 13.45
N SER A 60 11.88 -7.28 12.79
CA SER A 60 11.81 -5.84 13.02
C SER A 60 10.43 -5.26 12.73
N ILE A 61 9.74 -5.73 11.69
CA ILE A 61 8.39 -5.26 11.34
C ILE A 61 7.39 -5.68 12.42
N VAL A 62 7.40 -6.94 12.83
CA VAL A 62 6.46 -7.46 13.82
C VAL A 62 6.65 -6.79 15.18
N GLU A 63 7.90 -6.63 15.63
CA GLU A 63 8.22 -5.94 16.89
C GLU A 63 7.79 -4.47 16.86
N ASN A 64 8.03 -3.76 15.76
CA ASN A 64 7.58 -2.37 15.58
C ASN A 64 6.03 -2.22 15.57
N LEU A 65 5.32 -3.27 15.18
CA LEU A 65 3.86 -3.32 15.25
C LEU A 65 3.35 -3.76 16.62
N GLY A 66 4.23 -4.03 17.59
CA GLY A 66 3.88 -4.45 18.94
C GLY A 66 3.52 -5.95 19.06
N GLY A 67 3.98 -6.75 18.11
CA GLY A 67 3.79 -8.21 18.09
C GLY A 67 5.04 -8.99 18.49
N GLU A 68 4.94 -10.29 18.44
CA GLU A 68 6.00 -11.27 18.68
C GLU A 68 6.13 -12.17 17.46
N ILE A 69 7.33 -12.66 17.17
CA ILE A 69 7.61 -13.64 16.09
C ILE A 69 8.43 -14.79 16.64
N GLY A 70 8.20 -15.99 16.09
CA GLY A 70 8.96 -17.16 16.52
C GLY A 70 8.89 -18.30 15.51
N VAL A 71 9.62 -19.37 15.84
CA VAL A 71 9.64 -20.62 15.06
C VAL A 71 9.57 -21.84 15.97
N GLU A 72 8.71 -22.78 15.60
CA GLU A 72 8.66 -24.14 16.13
C GLU A 72 9.09 -25.10 15.02
N SER A 73 10.06 -25.94 15.29
CA SER A 73 10.58 -26.84 14.26
C SER A 73 11.23 -28.07 14.88
N GLU A 74 11.14 -29.19 14.17
CA GLU A 74 11.82 -30.43 14.49
C GLU A 74 12.51 -30.98 13.22
N PRO A 75 13.79 -31.38 13.31
CA PRO A 75 14.46 -31.99 12.18
C PRO A 75 13.67 -33.17 11.60
N GLY A 76 13.45 -33.15 10.27
CA GLY A 76 12.70 -34.17 9.55
C GLY A 76 11.18 -34.06 9.61
N LYS A 77 10.61 -33.10 10.38
CA LYS A 77 9.14 -32.93 10.52
C LYS A 77 8.63 -31.61 9.94
N GLY A 78 9.55 -30.71 9.59
CA GLY A 78 9.20 -29.38 9.07
C GLY A 78 9.26 -28.28 10.11
N SER A 79 8.73 -27.10 9.75
CA SER A 79 8.78 -25.91 10.58
C SER A 79 7.45 -25.17 10.59
N THR A 80 7.13 -24.53 11.69
CA THR A 80 6.05 -23.56 11.84
C THR A 80 6.64 -22.22 12.25
N PHE A 81 6.61 -21.27 11.33
CA PHE A 81 6.89 -19.87 11.62
C PHE A 81 5.59 -19.20 12.02
N TRP A 82 5.64 -18.43 13.10
CA TRP A 82 4.47 -17.74 13.60
C TRP A 82 4.79 -16.31 14.04
N PHE A 83 3.77 -15.46 14.03
CA PHE A 83 3.86 -14.12 14.61
C PHE A 83 2.50 -13.70 15.17
N THR A 84 2.54 -12.73 16.06
CA THR A 84 1.33 -12.11 16.61
C THR A 84 1.25 -10.65 16.20
N LEU A 85 0.03 -10.14 16.11
CA LEU A 85 -0.21 -8.70 15.94
C LEU A 85 -1.31 -8.27 16.91
N PRO A 86 -1.21 -7.02 17.46
CA PRO A 86 -2.28 -6.46 18.26
C PRO A 86 -3.59 -6.44 17.48
N TYR A 87 -4.65 -6.91 18.12
CA TYR A 87 -5.99 -6.96 17.56
C TYR A 87 -6.90 -5.97 18.28
N ARG A 88 -7.40 -5.01 17.55
CA ARG A 88 -8.38 -4.05 18.04
C ARG A 88 -9.65 -4.20 17.22
N PRO A 89 -10.63 -5.02 17.67
CA PRO A 89 -11.88 -5.17 16.95
C PRO A 89 -12.62 -3.84 16.88
N VAL A 90 -13.09 -3.50 15.69
CA VAL A 90 -14.00 -2.37 15.54
C VAL A 90 -15.40 -2.86 15.92
N GLU A 91 -16.01 -2.26 16.94
CA GLU A 91 -17.39 -2.60 17.32
C GLU A 91 -18.33 -2.35 16.13
N LEU A 92 -19.03 -3.41 15.71
CA LEU A 92 -19.95 -3.38 14.57
C LEU A 92 -21.13 -2.39 14.75
N LYS A 93 -21.39 -1.92 15.97
CA LYS A 93 -22.43 -0.91 16.24
C LYS A 93 -22.17 0.42 15.50
N SER A 94 -20.92 0.86 15.44
CA SER A 94 -20.56 2.09 14.74
C SER A 94 -20.69 1.97 13.21
N VAL A 95 -20.60 0.76 12.66
CA VAL A 95 -20.72 0.52 11.20
C VAL A 95 -22.19 0.50 10.77
N ARG A 96 -23.13 0.05 11.61
CA ARG A 96 -24.58 0.08 11.30
C ARG A 96 -25.13 1.51 11.38
N GLU A 97 -24.79 2.26 12.43
CA GLU A 97 -25.21 3.66 12.57
C GLU A 97 -24.62 4.56 11.48
N GLN A 98 -23.37 4.33 11.09
CA GLN A 98 -22.76 5.03 9.95
C GLN A 98 -23.38 4.61 8.60
N LYS A 99 -23.88 3.37 8.44
CA LYS A 99 -24.55 2.92 7.23
C LYS A 99 -25.94 3.53 7.11
N GLU A 100 -26.72 3.64 8.19
CA GLU A 100 -28.05 4.27 8.18
C GLU A 100 -27.96 5.79 7.99
N HIS A 101 -26.93 6.45 8.56
CA HIS A 101 -26.67 7.87 8.31
C HIS A 101 -26.20 8.17 6.87
N ARG A 102 -25.55 7.18 6.21
CA ARG A 102 -25.12 7.26 4.80
C ARG A 102 -26.23 7.01 3.80
N LEU A 103 -27.30 6.28 4.17
CA LEU A 103 -28.45 6.00 3.28
C LEU A 103 -29.35 7.22 3.07
N ASN A 104 -29.27 8.22 3.94
CA ASN A 104 -30.09 9.45 3.86
C ASN A 104 -29.37 10.67 3.27
N LYS A 105 -28.09 10.54 2.90
CA LYS A 105 -27.33 11.59 2.22
C LYS A 105 -26.72 11.01 0.95
N VAL A 106 -27.39 11.17 -0.17
CA VAL A 106 -26.80 11.00 -1.50
C VAL A 106 -25.83 12.16 -1.70
N GLU A 107 -24.71 12.14 -0.97
CA GLU A 107 -23.55 12.94 -1.34
C GLU A 107 -22.91 12.21 -2.51
N SER A 108 -22.90 12.83 -3.66
CA SER A 108 -22.10 12.37 -4.80
C SER A 108 -20.64 12.31 -4.33
N LYS A 109 -20.11 11.10 -4.21
CA LYS A 109 -18.70 10.94 -3.85
C LYS A 109 -17.85 11.70 -4.88
N LEU A 110 -16.85 12.41 -4.42
CA LEU A 110 -15.85 13.01 -5.29
C LEU A 110 -15.15 11.91 -6.11
N THR A 111 -14.82 12.20 -7.36
CA THR A 111 -14.16 11.27 -8.26
C THR A 111 -12.66 11.56 -8.29
N VAL A 112 -11.86 10.53 -8.08
CA VAL A 112 -10.39 10.57 -8.18
C VAL A 112 -9.97 9.74 -9.37
N LEU A 113 -9.19 10.33 -10.27
CA LEU A 113 -8.52 9.64 -11.35
C LEU A 113 -7.14 9.20 -10.87
N ILE A 114 -6.82 7.93 -11.02
CA ILE A 114 -5.51 7.34 -10.70
C ILE A 114 -4.88 6.89 -12.01
N ALA A 115 -3.79 7.54 -12.41
CA ALA A 115 -2.97 7.14 -13.56
C ALA A 115 -1.75 6.39 -13.03
N GLU A 116 -1.73 5.08 -13.25
CA GLU A 116 -0.69 4.16 -12.76
C GLU A 116 -0.65 2.94 -13.68
N ASP A 117 0.50 2.63 -14.25
CA ASP A 117 0.69 1.54 -15.21
C ASP A 117 0.89 0.16 -14.56
N ASN A 118 1.15 0.13 -13.26
CA ASN A 118 1.32 -1.10 -12.51
C ASN A 118 0.05 -1.47 -11.74
N GLU A 119 -0.52 -2.62 -12.05
CA GLU A 119 -1.76 -3.13 -11.43
C GLU A 119 -1.67 -3.24 -9.91
N SER A 120 -0.54 -3.71 -9.36
CA SER A 120 -0.36 -3.87 -7.92
C SER A 120 -0.36 -2.53 -7.19
N ASN A 121 0.25 -1.51 -7.78
CA ASN A 121 0.24 -0.15 -7.25
C ASN A 121 -1.18 0.45 -7.33
N PHE A 122 -1.86 0.28 -8.47
CA PHE A 122 -3.24 0.73 -8.62
C PHE A 122 -4.16 0.10 -7.56
N LEU A 123 -4.09 -1.21 -7.37
CA LEU A 123 -4.88 -1.93 -6.36
C LEU A 123 -4.61 -1.42 -4.94
N LEU A 124 -3.38 -1.01 -4.63
CA LEU A 124 -3.05 -0.37 -3.36
C LEU A 124 -3.78 0.96 -3.20
N PHE A 125 -3.69 1.87 -4.17
CA PHE A 125 -4.42 3.14 -4.16
C PHE A 125 -5.93 2.93 -4.05
N GLU A 126 -6.48 2.03 -4.86
CA GLU A 126 -7.90 1.69 -4.83
C GLU A 126 -8.32 1.23 -3.44
N SER A 127 -7.56 0.33 -2.81
CA SER A 127 -7.86 -0.20 -1.47
C SER A 127 -7.92 0.90 -0.40
N ILE A 128 -7.05 1.92 -0.52
CA ILE A 128 -6.98 3.07 0.39
C ILE A 128 -8.16 4.02 0.19
N LEU A 129 -8.56 4.27 -1.07
CA LEU A 129 -9.41 5.41 -1.45
C LEU A 129 -10.86 5.05 -1.78
N LYS A 130 -11.18 3.84 -2.26
CA LYS A 130 -12.53 3.45 -2.73
C LYS A 130 -13.66 3.57 -1.72
N ARG A 131 -13.36 3.63 -0.43
CA ARG A 131 -14.38 3.83 0.60
C ARG A 131 -14.93 5.27 0.59
N GLN A 132 -14.10 6.25 0.22
CA GLN A 132 -14.40 7.68 0.31
C GLN A 132 -14.67 8.32 -1.05
N TYR A 133 -14.06 7.79 -2.13
CA TYR A 133 -14.08 8.36 -3.48
C TYR A 133 -14.59 7.36 -4.51
N ASN A 134 -15.11 7.87 -5.63
CA ASN A 134 -15.25 7.11 -6.86
C ASN A 134 -13.90 7.09 -7.55
N ILE A 135 -13.45 5.91 -8.00
CA ILE A 135 -12.12 5.74 -8.60
C ILE A 135 -12.27 5.51 -10.10
N LEU A 136 -11.52 6.29 -10.88
CA LEU A 136 -11.23 6.04 -12.30
C LEU A 136 -9.78 5.60 -12.41
N HIS A 137 -9.49 4.66 -13.31
CA HIS A 137 -8.14 4.17 -13.55
C HIS A 137 -7.71 4.45 -14.98
N ALA A 138 -6.52 4.99 -15.14
CA ALA A 138 -5.81 5.12 -16.41
C ALA A 138 -4.50 4.33 -16.36
N TRP A 139 -4.23 3.55 -17.41
CA TRP A 139 -3.03 2.72 -17.52
C TRP A 139 -1.81 3.47 -18.06
N ASP A 140 -2.01 4.67 -18.60
CA ASP A 140 -0.96 5.52 -19.14
C ASP A 140 -1.41 6.99 -19.15
N GLY A 141 -0.47 7.88 -19.48
CA GLY A 141 -0.76 9.32 -19.53
C GLY A 141 -1.70 9.74 -20.64
N GLU A 142 -1.80 8.97 -21.73
CA GLU A 142 -2.75 9.26 -22.82
C GLU A 142 -4.18 8.96 -22.37
N GLU A 143 -4.40 7.79 -21.77
CA GLU A 143 -5.70 7.42 -21.21
C GLU A 143 -6.10 8.35 -20.07
N ALA A 144 -5.15 8.81 -19.25
CA ALA A 144 -5.42 9.79 -18.20
C ALA A 144 -6.01 11.10 -18.75
N VAL A 145 -5.47 11.61 -19.87
CA VAL A 145 -5.98 12.80 -20.54
C VAL A 145 -7.38 12.56 -21.12
N GLU A 146 -7.63 11.39 -21.71
CA GLU A 146 -8.94 11.03 -22.25
C GLU A 146 -10.01 10.91 -21.16
N LEU A 147 -9.70 10.20 -20.08
CA LEU A 147 -10.60 10.06 -18.93
C LEU A 147 -10.84 11.40 -18.24
N PHE A 148 -9.85 12.27 -18.18
CA PHE A 148 -10.05 13.63 -17.67
C PHE A 148 -11.07 14.40 -18.50
N LYS A 149 -10.99 14.37 -19.83
CA LYS A 149 -11.96 15.03 -20.72
C LYS A 149 -13.38 14.50 -20.56
N GLN A 150 -13.49 13.19 -20.40
CA GLN A 150 -14.78 12.50 -20.33
C GLN A 150 -15.50 12.69 -18.97
N TYR A 151 -14.75 12.62 -17.87
CA TYR A 151 -15.34 12.50 -16.53
C TYR A 151 -15.07 13.70 -15.61
N THR A 152 -14.21 14.62 -15.98
CA THR A 152 -13.83 15.78 -15.17
C THR A 152 -13.62 15.45 -13.68
N PRO A 153 -12.64 14.60 -13.33
CA PRO A 153 -12.41 14.19 -11.94
C PRO A 153 -12.05 15.38 -11.05
N HIS A 154 -12.31 15.23 -9.75
CA HIS A 154 -12.09 16.27 -8.75
C HIS A 154 -10.63 16.32 -8.26
N LEU A 155 -9.87 15.24 -8.47
CA LEU A 155 -8.46 15.11 -8.14
C LEU A 155 -7.82 14.05 -9.02
N ILE A 156 -6.54 14.21 -9.33
CA ILE A 156 -5.75 13.26 -10.12
C ILE A 156 -4.53 12.84 -9.30
N LEU A 157 -4.32 11.53 -9.15
CA LEU A 157 -3.06 10.93 -8.75
C LEU A 157 -2.36 10.47 -10.03
N MET A 158 -1.19 11.00 -10.32
CA MET A 158 -0.50 10.82 -11.59
C MET A 158 0.89 10.24 -11.35
N ASP A 159 1.13 8.99 -11.74
CA ASP A 159 2.50 8.49 -11.80
C ASP A 159 3.30 9.28 -12.83
N ILE A 160 4.53 9.61 -12.48
CA ILE A 160 5.43 10.34 -13.37
C ILE A 160 5.90 9.44 -14.52
N ASN A 161 6.21 8.17 -14.21
CA ASN A 161 6.84 7.24 -15.14
C ASN A 161 5.82 6.24 -15.70
N MET A 162 5.17 6.60 -16.77
CA MET A 162 4.21 5.75 -17.46
C MET A 162 4.57 5.60 -18.95
N PRO A 163 4.11 4.50 -19.61
CA PRO A 163 4.28 4.33 -21.05
C PRO A 163 3.45 5.33 -21.86
N LYS A 164 3.72 5.44 -23.17
CA LYS A 164 3.10 6.32 -24.16
C LYS A 164 3.30 7.81 -23.84
N LYS A 165 2.64 8.32 -22.79
CA LYS A 165 2.83 9.68 -22.26
C LYS A 165 3.25 9.60 -20.79
N THR A 166 4.28 10.34 -20.46
CA THR A 166 4.71 10.52 -19.07
C THR A 166 3.69 11.33 -18.26
N GLY A 167 3.74 11.23 -16.95
CA GLY A 167 2.88 12.05 -16.07
C GLY A 167 3.10 13.55 -16.26
N TYR A 168 4.31 13.99 -16.63
CA TYR A 168 4.60 15.38 -16.96
C TYR A 168 3.83 15.84 -18.21
N GLU A 169 3.91 15.09 -19.30
CA GLU A 169 3.21 15.42 -20.55
C GLU A 169 1.69 15.40 -20.38
N ALA A 170 1.17 14.40 -19.67
CA ALA A 170 -0.26 14.32 -19.35
C ALA A 170 -0.72 15.51 -18.50
N THR A 171 0.07 15.89 -17.48
CA THR A 171 -0.23 17.03 -16.62
C THR A 171 -0.27 18.34 -17.41
N GLN A 172 0.66 18.57 -18.32
CA GLN A 172 0.66 19.77 -19.17
C GLN A 172 -0.62 19.87 -20.00
N LEU A 173 -1.02 18.78 -20.68
CA LEU A 173 -2.25 18.74 -21.45
C LEU A 173 -3.50 18.95 -20.61
N ILE A 174 -3.53 18.39 -19.39
CA ILE A 174 -4.65 18.60 -18.47
C ILE A 174 -4.70 20.05 -17.99
N ARG A 175 -3.55 20.70 -17.73
CA ARG A 175 -3.46 22.12 -17.33
C ARG A 175 -3.97 23.07 -18.41
N GLU A 176 -3.78 22.75 -19.69
CA GLU A 176 -4.36 23.51 -20.80
C GLU A 176 -5.89 23.50 -20.77
N MET A 177 -6.50 22.40 -20.30
CA MET A 177 -7.95 22.24 -20.22
C MET A 177 -8.52 22.70 -18.86
N SER A 178 -7.80 22.53 -17.78
CA SER A 178 -8.18 22.89 -16.42
C SER A 178 -6.98 23.38 -15.62
N PRO A 179 -6.83 24.67 -15.42
CA PRO A 179 -5.75 25.23 -14.61
C PRO A 179 -5.85 24.86 -13.12
N THR A 180 -7.04 24.48 -12.64
CA THR A 180 -7.36 24.40 -11.21
C THR A 180 -7.58 22.98 -10.67
N VAL A 181 -7.76 21.95 -11.51
CA VAL A 181 -7.93 20.59 -11.01
C VAL A 181 -6.70 20.17 -10.21
N PRO A 182 -6.84 19.68 -8.96
CA PRO A 182 -5.69 19.24 -8.19
C PRO A 182 -5.03 18.01 -8.83
N ILE A 183 -3.71 18.07 -9.04
CA ILE A 183 -2.90 16.97 -9.57
C ILE A 183 -1.75 16.69 -8.61
N MET A 184 -1.74 15.49 -8.03
CA MET A 184 -0.66 15.01 -7.18
C MET A 184 0.23 14.04 -7.95
N ALA A 185 1.51 14.34 -8.02
CA ALA A 185 2.49 13.43 -8.59
C ALA A 185 2.72 12.22 -7.68
N VAL A 186 2.88 11.05 -8.29
CA VAL A 186 3.35 9.82 -7.65
C VAL A 186 4.73 9.50 -8.23
N THR A 187 5.74 9.31 -7.39
CA THR A 187 7.11 9.12 -7.87
C THR A 187 7.88 8.09 -7.04
N ALA A 188 8.79 7.35 -7.68
CA ALA A 188 9.67 6.40 -7.00
C ALA A 188 10.83 7.09 -6.26
N TYR A 189 11.22 8.30 -6.67
CA TYR A 189 12.36 9.03 -6.12
C TYR A 189 11.97 10.47 -5.83
N VAL A 190 12.40 10.97 -4.66
CA VAL A 190 12.32 12.38 -4.30
C VAL A 190 13.68 12.80 -3.77
N TYR A 191 14.50 13.38 -4.63
CA TYR A 191 15.61 14.21 -4.21
C TYR A 191 15.12 15.65 -4.08
N ALA A 192 15.78 16.47 -3.27
CA ALA A 192 15.36 17.86 -3.06
C ALA A 192 15.25 18.67 -4.37
N GLU A 193 16.07 18.34 -5.37
CA GLU A 193 16.04 18.96 -6.70
C GLU A 193 14.81 18.52 -7.54
N ASP A 194 14.25 17.34 -7.28
CA ASP A 194 13.08 16.82 -7.97
C ASP A 194 11.79 17.47 -7.50
N GLU A 195 11.70 17.88 -6.23
CA GLU A 195 10.53 18.53 -5.65
C GLU A 195 10.20 19.84 -6.40
N GLU A 196 11.19 20.70 -6.55
CA GLU A 196 11.03 21.97 -7.25
C GLU A 196 10.65 21.75 -8.71
N ARG A 197 11.24 20.76 -9.38
CA ARG A 197 10.91 20.39 -10.76
C ARG A 197 9.47 19.91 -10.89
N ILE A 198 9.00 19.05 -9.96
CA ILE A 198 7.62 18.51 -9.97
C ILE A 198 6.63 19.66 -9.85
N LEU A 199 6.79 20.53 -8.85
CA LEU A 199 5.86 21.64 -8.61
C LEU A 199 5.88 22.66 -9.79
N ASN A 200 7.04 22.96 -10.35
CA ASN A 200 7.17 23.85 -11.52
C ASN A 200 6.60 23.24 -12.80
N SER A 201 6.35 21.93 -12.84
CA SER A 201 5.78 21.24 -14.00
C SER A 201 4.24 21.17 -13.99
N GLY A 202 3.58 21.85 -13.04
CA GLY A 202 2.13 21.96 -12.97
C GLY A 202 1.45 21.01 -12.01
N PHE A 203 2.19 20.25 -11.19
CA PHE A 203 1.63 19.49 -10.09
C PHE A 203 1.41 20.38 -8.86
N ASP A 204 0.38 20.08 -8.07
CA ASP A 204 0.04 20.82 -6.84
C ASP A 204 0.68 20.20 -5.59
N ALA A 205 1.02 18.93 -5.65
CA ALA A 205 1.69 18.17 -4.61
C ALA A 205 2.38 16.93 -5.18
N TYR A 206 3.12 16.23 -4.33
CA TYR A 206 3.71 14.94 -4.68
C TYR A 206 3.66 13.96 -3.50
N THR A 207 3.72 12.67 -3.81
CA THR A 207 3.91 11.58 -2.86
C THR A 207 4.94 10.59 -3.39
N SER A 208 5.81 10.09 -2.50
CA SER A 208 6.84 9.10 -2.87
C SER A 208 6.36 7.68 -2.65
N LYS A 209 6.78 6.77 -3.52
CA LYS A 209 6.69 5.32 -3.28
C LYS A 209 7.81 4.90 -2.31
N PRO A 210 7.58 4.03 -1.31
CA PRO A 210 6.34 3.30 -1.05
C PRO A 210 5.26 4.18 -0.39
N ILE A 211 4.01 3.96 -0.78
CA ILE A 211 2.88 4.80 -0.38
C ILE A 211 2.56 4.64 1.12
N ASN A 212 2.56 5.75 1.84
CA ASN A 212 2.03 5.81 3.20
C ASN A 212 0.54 6.18 3.13
N ALA A 213 -0.34 5.26 3.49
CA ALA A 213 -1.79 5.42 3.37
C ALA A 213 -2.34 6.61 4.18
N GLN A 214 -1.83 6.85 5.39
CA GLN A 214 -2.30 7.95 6.25
C GLN A 214 -1.89 9.30 5.67
N LYS A 215 -0.63 9.41 5.23
CA LYS A 215 -0.12 10.64 4.59
C LYS A 215 -0.88 10.94 3.31
N LEU A 216 -1.05 9.95 2.43
CA LEU A 216 -1.79 10.11 1.17
C LEU A 216 -3.21 10.64 1.42
N GLN A 217 -3.94 10.06 2.37
CA GLN A 217 -5.30 10.51 2.69
C GLN A 217 -5.33 11.95 3.23
N SER A 218 -4.38 12.32 4.08
CA SER A 218 -4.25 13.70 4.58
C SER A 218 -3.96 14.69 3.45
N ASP A 219 -2.98 14.38 2.61
CA ASP A 219 -2.57 15.25 1.50
C ASP A 219 -3.70 15.46 0.48
N ILE A 220 -4.49 14.40 0.18
CA ILE A 220 -5.67 14.49 -0.69
C ILE A 220 -6.72 15.43 -0.10
N VAL A 221 -7.01 15.29 1.20
CA VAL A 221 -8.00 16.16 1.87
C VAL A 221 -7.55 17.61 1.83
N ASP A 222 -6.28 17.89 2.04
CA ASP A 222 -5.74 19.25 2.04
C ASP A 222 -5.74 19.88 0.64
N LEU A 223 -5.47 19.10 -0.41
CA LEU A 223 -5.58 19.54 -1.80
C LEU A 223 -7.02 19.88 -2.17
N LEU A 224 -7.98 19.00 -1.83
CA LEU A 224 -9.40 19.23 -2.11
C LEU A 224 -9.96 20.42 -1.34
N LYS A 225 -9.53 20.67 -0.11
CA LYS A 225 -9.94 21.86 0.66
C LYS A 225 -9.43 23.15 0.04
N LYS A 226 -8.18 23.19 -0.42
CA LYS A 226 -7.63 24.37 -1.10
C LYS A 226 -8.48 24.77 -2.30
N GLN A 227 -8.95 23.82 -3.10
CA GLN A 227 -9.80 24.08 -4.25
C GLN A 227 -11.14 24.72 -3.87
N LEU A 228 -11.75 24.29 -2.74
CA LEU A 228 -13.04 24.84 -2.28
C LEU A 228 -12.96 26.26 -1.75
N ILE A 229 -11.76 26.77 -1.40
CA ILE A 229 -11.56 28.14 -0.91
C ILE A 229 -11.42 29.13 -2.08
N PHE A 230 -11.06 28.66 -3.27
CA PHE A 230 -10.84 29.48 -4.46
C PHE A 230 -12.01 29.43 -5.46
N MET A 231 -13.12 28.74 -5.14
CA MET A 231 -14.41 28.77 -5.83
C MET A 231 -15.40 29.70 -5.13
#